data_8bd175504d344cc2920c1b62533df612
#
_entry.id   8bd175504d344cc2920c1b62533df612
#
_cell.length_a   1.000
_cell.length_b   1.000
_cell.length_c   1.000
_cell.angle_alpha   90.00
_cell.angle_beta   90.00
_cell.angle_gamma   90.00
#
_symmetry.space_group_name_H-M   'P 1'
#
loop_
_entity.id
_entity.type
_entity.pdbx_description
1 polymer ?
#
loop_
_entity_poly.entity_id
_entity_poly.type
_entity_poly.pdbx_seq_one_letter_code
_entity_poly.pdbx_strand_id
1 'polypeptide(L)'
;MMSPGCSPSVKQYMAGCLAVFLTTSAAAFEPPSYRKPPPVLSASGTVQVAFTPGQDAGKLIADAIDGARTQVLVQAFSFTHRRIADALIAARHRGVDVKVIADREQTEKIPTSLIARMASQGVLVFMDSNHSSAHNKVMLIDAGSAQATLITGSFNFTHAAQHKNAENVLVMRGNSALVDLYLENWLDHFRHARPYR
;
A
#
# COMPACT_ATOMS: atom_id res chain seq x y z
N MET A 1 42.56 65.37 -60.99
CA MET A 1 43.84 65.08 -60.35
C MET A 1 43.55 64.41 -58.99
N MET A 2 44.26 63.34 -58.78
CA MET A 2 44.40 62.61 -57.52
C MET A 2 43.35 61.53 -57.19
N SER A 3 43.89 60.38 -57.22
CA SER A 3 43.40 59.03 -57.00
C SER A 3 43.10 58.68 -55.52
N PRO A 4 42.61 57.47 -55.35
CA PRO A 4 41.73 57.09 -54.23
C PRO A 4 42.47 56.41 -53.09
N GLY A 5 41.87 56.55 -51.91
CA GLY A 5 42.27 55.83 -50.70
C GLY A 5 41.58 54.51 -50.57
N CYS A 6 42.42 53.51 -50.41
CA CYS A 6 42.03 52.12 -50.17
C CYS A 6 41.47 51.94 -48.75
N SER A 7 40.28 51.34 -48.64
CA SER A 7 39.69 50.97 -47.36
C SER A 7 39.96 49.51 -47.06
N PRO A 8 40.39 49.13 -45.85
CA PRO A 8 40.61 47.73 -45.51
C PRO A 8 39.35 46.95 -45.16
N SER A 9 39.32 45.76 -45.68
CA SER A 9 38.32 44.70 -45.47
C SER A 9 38.20 44.28 -44.03
N VAL A 10 36.98 44.39 -43.50
CA VAL A 10 36.59 43.84 -42.22
C VAL A 10 36.27 42.34 -42.36
N LYS A 11 37.15 41.50 -41.82
CA LYS A 11 36.91 40.06 -41.72
C LYS A 11 35.84 39.85 -40.63
N GLN A 12 34.65 39.40 -41.03
CA GLN A 12 33.63 38.90 -40.12
C GLN A 12 34.03 37.53 -39.57
N TYR A 13 34.30 37.46 -38.29
CA TYR A 13 34.41 36.23 -37.55
C TYR A 13 32.98 35.75 -37.19
N MET A 14 32.51 34.75 -37.92
CA MET A 14 31.32 34.01 -37.52
C MET A 14 31.69 33.08 -36.36
N ALA A 15 31.34 33.52 -35.12
CA ALA A 15 31.36 32.64 -33.98
C ALA A 15 30.15 31.67 -34.05
N GLY A 16 30.43 30.45 -34.43
CA GLY A 16 29.42 29.37 -34.42
C GLY A 16 29.10 28.98 -32.97
N CYS A 17 27.96 29.42 -32.45
CA CYS A 17 27.41 28.87 -31.20
C CYS A 17 26.91 27.47 -31.48
N LEU A 18 27.65 26.45 -31.05
CA LEU A 18 27.21 25.07 -31.02
C LEU A 18 26.24 24.91 -29.85
N ALA A 19 24.93 25.00 -30.11
CA ALA A 19 23.91 24.70 -29.14
C ALA A 19 23.88 23.18 -28.90
N VAL A 20 24.44 22.73 -27.80
CA VAL A 20 24.32 21.35 -27.32
C VAL A 20 22.91 21.20 -26.74
N PHE A 21 22.00 20.64 -27.52
CA PHE A 21 20.71 20.19 -26.99
C PHE A 21 20.93 18.93 -26.15
N LEU A 22 21.00 19.10 -24.82
CA LEU A 22 20.88 18.00 -23.89
C LEU A 22 19.43 17.53 -23.92
N THR A 23 19.15 16.52 -24.74
CA THR A 23 17.90 15.78 -24.65
C THR A 23 17.95 14.94 -23.37
N THR A 24 17.39 15.45 -22.28
CA THR A 24 17.06 14.61 -21.15
C THR A 24 15.95 13.67 -21.61
N SER A 25 16.30 12.44 -21.94
CA SER A 25 15.32 11.34 -22.05
C SER A 25 14.66 11.22 -20.71
N ALA A 26 13.43 11.75 -20.57
CA ALA A 26 12.54 11.30 -19.52
C ALA A 26 12.40 9.80 -19.72
N ALA A 27 12.96 8.99 -18.84
CA ALA A 27 12.72 7.56 -18.83
C ALA A 27 11.19 7.41 -18.70
N ALA A 28 10.55 7.02 -19.81
CA ALA A 28 9.14 6.70 -19.80
C ALA A 28 8.96 5.58 -18.75
N PHE A 29 8.04 5.78 -17.81
CA PHE A 29 7.62 4.73 -16.91
C PHE A 29 7.08 3.60 -17.78
N GLU A 30 7.90 2.58 -18.01
CA GLU A 30 7.41 1.34 -18.59
C GLU A 30 6.61 0.62 -17.51
N PRO A 31 5.32 0.39 -17.72
CA PRO A 31 4.55 -0.41 -16.77
C PRO A 31 5.23 -1.79 -16.66
N PRO A 32 5.31 -2.35 -15.44
CA PRO A 32 5.92 -3.65 -15.26
C PRO A 32 5.31 -4.64 -16.25
N SER A 33 6.15 -5.30 -17.03
CA SER A 33 5.69 -6.29 -18.00
C SER A 33 4.90 -7.37 -17.27
N TYR A 34 3.61 -7.53 -17.58
CA TYR A 34 2.74 -8.58 -17.06
C TYR A 34 3.25 -9.94 -17.54
N ARG A 35 4.31 -10.46 -16.90
CA ARG A 35 5.04 -11.65 -17.36
C ARG A 35 4.29 -12.95 -17.14
N LYS A 36 3.30 -12.97 -16.22
CA LYS A 36 2.53 -14.16 -15.91
C LYS A 36 1.04 -13.81 -15.79
N PRO A 37 0.15 -14.62 -16.38
CA PRO A 37 -1.27 -14.43 -16.15
C PRO A 37 -1.58 -14.67 -14.67
N PRO A 38 -2.61 -13.97 -14.11
CA PRO A 38 -3.08 -14.25 -12.76
C PRO A 38 -3.46 -15.73 -12.62
N PRO A 39 -3.06 -16.41 -11.53
CA PRO A 39 -3.37 -17.81 -11.34
C PRO A 39 -4.87 -18.03 -11.09
N VAL A 40 -5.40 -19.15 -11.58
CA VAL A 40 -6.72 -19.64 -11.20
C VAL A 40 -6.54 -20.64 -10.07
N LEU A 41 -7.23 -20.42 -8.96
CA LEU A 41 -7.17 -21.28 -7.78
C LEU A 41 -8.52 -21.99 -7.57
N SER A 42 -8.48 -23.19 -7.01
CA SER A 42 -9.67 -23.86 -6.53
C SER A 42 -10.26 -23.11 -5.34
N ALA A 43 -11.58 -22.94 -5.33
CA ALA A 43 -12.28 -22.45 -4.16
C ALA A 43 -12.28 -23.52 -3.08
N SER A 44 -11.57 -23.26 -1.96
CA SER A 44 -11.52 -24.15 -0.80
C SER A 44 -11.75 -23.36 0.49
N GLY A 45 -12.09 -24.06 1.56
CA GLY A 45 -12.37 -23.44 2.85
C GLY A 45 -13.76 -22.79 2.92
N THR A 46 -13.86 -21.73 3.72
CA THR A 46 -15.12 -20.98 3.93
C THR A 46 -14.96 -19.52 3.55
N VAL A 47 -16.05 -18.93 3.07
CA VAL A 47 -16.15 -17.49 2.77
C VAL A 47 -17.30 -16.91 3.58
N GLN A 48 -17.02 -15.82 4.30
CA GLN A 48 -18.01 -15.01 4.98
C GLN A 48 -17.96 -13.60 4.39
N VAL A 49 -19.11 -13.01 4.12
CA VAL A 49 -19.19 -11.66 3.54
C VAL A 49 -19.99 -10.74 4.46
N ALA A 50 -19.57 -9.47 4.53
CA ALA A 50 -20.33 -8.41 5.16
C ALA A 50 -20.41 -7.19 4.23
N PHE A 51 -21.56 -6.52 4.26
CA PHE A 51 -21.82 -5.28 3.52
C PHE A 51 -22.14 -4.16 4.50
N THR A 52 -21.52 -2.99 4.31
CA THR A 52 -21.82 -1.81 5.12
C THR A 52 -22.62 -0.78 4.33
N PRO A 53 -23.37 0.07 5.03
CA PRO A 53 -23.44 0.24 6.49
C PRO A 53 -24.37 -0.73 7.24
N GLY A 54 -25.04 -1.66 6.57
CA GLY A 54 -26.08 -2.51 7.19
C GLY A 54 -25.55 -3.61 8.14
N GLN A 55 -24.27 -4.03 7.99
CA GLN A 55 -23.66 -5.10 8.80
C GLN A 55 -22.41 -4.59 9.51
N ASP A 56 -22.07 -5.18 10.67
CA ASP A 56 -20.89 -4.79 11.47
C ASP A 56 -19.62 -5.48 10.96
N ALA A 57 -19.08 -4.95 9.86
CA ALA A 57 -17.83 -5.43 9.27
C ALA A 57 -16.64 -5.22 10.24
N GLY A 58 -16.64 -4.13 11.01
CA GLY A 58 -15.61 -3.87 12.02
C GLY A 58 -15.57 -4.92 13.11
N LYS A 59 -16.75 -5.42 13.55
CA LYS A 59 -16.82 -6.53 14.50
C LYS A 59 -16.32 -7.84 13.88
N LEU A 60 -16.74 -8.15 12.66
CA LEU A 60 -16.32 -9.35 11.94
C LEU A 60 -14.78 -9.43 11.81
N ILE A 61 -14.14 -8.30 11.48
CA ILE A 61 -12.68 -8.20 11.37
C ILE A 61 -12.03 -8.35 12.75
N ALA A 62 -12.55 -7.66 13.77
CA ALA A 62 -12.00 -7.73 15.14
C ALA A 62 -12.09 -9.15 15.71
N ASP A 63 -13.23 -9.84 15.54
CA ASP A 63 -13.40 -11.24 15.98
C ASP A 63 -12.36 -12.16 15.31
N ALA A 64 -12.04 -11.94 14.03
CA ALA A 64 -11.00 -12.70 13.35
C ALA A 64 -9.60 -12.44 13.93
N ILE A 65 -9.27 -11.17 14.25
CA ILE A 65 -8.00 -10.78 14.89
C ILE A 65 -7.91 -11.37 16.30
N ASP A 66 -9.02 -11.41 17.05
CA ASP A 66 -9.05 -11.98 18.39
C ASP A 66 -8.73 -13.48 18.38
N GLY A 67 -9.06 -14.18 17.30
CA GLY A 67 -8.70 -15.58 17.07
C GLY A 67 -7.25 -15.82 16.64
N ALA A 68 -6.47 -14.78 16.30
CA ALA A 68 -5.08 -14.89 15.85
C ALA A 68 -4.16 -15.51 16.90
N ARG A 69 -3.28 -16.42 16.48
CA ARG A 69 -2.38 -17.17 17.35
C ARG A 69 -0.92 -16.83 17.15
N THR A 70 -0.50 -16.60 15.92
CA THR A 70 0.93 -16.43 15.57
C THR A 70 1.22 -15.08 14.93
N GLN A 71 0.41 -14.66 13.95
CA GLN A 71 0.68 -13.41 13.24
C GLN A 71 -0.58 -12.75 12.69
N VAL A 72 -0.52 -11.42 12.55
CA VAL A 72 -1.46 -10.61 11.79
C VAL A 72 -0.68 -9.62 10.93
N LEU A 73 -0.83 -9.74 9.61
CA LEU A 73 -0.16 -8.91 8.62
C LEU A 73 -1.20 -8.06 7.89
N VAL A 74 -1.03 -6.76 7.90
CA VAL A 74 -2.02 -5.80 7.39
C VAL A 74 -1.42 -4.94 6.28
N GLN A 75 -2.19 -4.69 5.21
CA GLN A 75 -1.99 -3.60 4.28
C GLN A 75 -3.20 -2.67 4.36
N ALA A 76 -2.99 -1.40 4.68
CA ALA A 76 -4.06 -0.44 4.90
C ALA A 76 -3.83 0.86 4.13
N PHE A 77 -4.80 1.27 3.32
CA PHE A 77 -4.77 2.60 2.72
C PHE A 77 -4.99 3.67 3.79
N SER A 78 -6.10 3.63 4.51
CA SER A 78 -6.38 4.52 5.64
C SER A 78 -6.89 3.76 6.85
N PHE A 79 -6.59 4.25 8.06
CA PHE A 79 -6.88 3.52 9.28
C PHE A 79 -7.42 4.45 10.38
N THR A 80 -8.75 4.44 10.58
CA THR A 80 -9.44 5.23 11.63
C THR A 80 -10.47 4.43 12.42
N HIS A 81 -10.58 3.10 12.20
CA HIS A 81 -11.56 2.25 12.87
C HIS A 81 -11.04 1.78 14.24
N ARG A 82 -11.59 2.33 15.32
CA ARG A 82 -11.10 2.08 16.69
C ARG A 82 -11.12 0.60 17.08
N ARG A 83 -12.25 -0.10 16.89
CA ARG A 83 -12.37 -1.52 17.28
C ARG A 83 -11.31 -2.39 16.60
N ILE A 84 -11.02 -2.17 15.31
CA ILE A 84 -9.99 -2.93 14.60
C ILE A 84 -8.59 -2.59 15.14
N ALA A 85 -8.30 -1.31 15.40
CA ALA A 85 -7.03 -0.91 16.00
C ALA A 85 -6.85 -1.50 17.41
N ASP A 86 -7.89 -1.49 18.24
CA ASP A 86 -7.87 -2.06 19.59
C ASP A 86 -7.64 -3.58 19.56
N ALA A 87 -8.26 -4.30 18.60
CA ALA A 87 -8.03 -5.74 18.42
C ALA A 87 -6.58 -6.04 18.00
N LEU A 88 -5.98 -5.25 17.09
CA LEU A 88 -4.57 -5.40 16.69
C LEU A 88 -3.61 -5.13 17.86
N ILE A 89 -3.87 -4.09 18.67
CA ILE A 89 -3.10 -3.79 19.88
C ILE A 89 -3.22 -4.96 20.89
N ALA A 90 -4.43 -5.44 21.12
CA ALA A 90 -4.65 -6.58 22.01
C ALA A 90 -3.96 -7.85 21.51
N ALA A 91 -4.01 -8.14 20.21
CA ALA A 91 -3.26 -9.25 19.62
C ALA A 91 -1.74 -9.11 19.85
N ARG A 92 -1.19 -7.91 19.65
CA ARG A 92 0.22 -7.62 19.94
C ARG A 92 0.57 -7.88 21.42
N HIS A 93 -0.27 -7.44 22.35
CA HIS A 93 -0.07 -7.67 23.77
C HIS A 93 -0.22 -9.16 24.18
N ARG A 94 -0.94 -9.96 23.40
CA ARG A 94 -0.97 -11.43 23.57
C ARG A 94 0.28 -12.14 23.04
N GLY A 95 1.23 -11.41 22.41
CA GLY A 95 2.44 -11.96 21.84
C GLY A 95 2.33 -12.33 20.35
N VAL A 96 1.21 -12.02 19.70
CA VAL A 96 1.03 -12.21 18.25
C VAL A 96 1.95 -11.24 17.48
N ASP A 97 2.61 -11.71 16.43
CA ASP A 97 3.44 -10.87 15.55
C ASP A 97 2.54 -10.00 14.66
N VAL A 98 2.26 -8.77 15.10
CA VAL A 98 1.39 -7.84 14.38
C VAL A 98 2.22 -6.82 13.61
N LYS A 99 2.07 -6.81 12.27
CA LYS A 99 2.71 -5.84 11.37
C LYS A 99 1.67 -5.15 10.49
N VAL A 100 1.80 -3.84 10.37
CA VAL A 100 0.92 -3.01 9.54
C VAL A 100 1.76 -2.24 8.52
N ILE A 101 1.46 -2.41 7.24
CA ILE A 101 1.95 -1.53 6.18
C ILE A 101 0.82 -0.56 5.86
N ALA A 102 1.06 0.74 6.04
CA ALA A 102 0.09 1.79 5.77
C ALA A 102 0.55 2.73 4.65
N ASP A 103 -0.39 3.27 3.89
CA ASP A 103 -0.10 4.33 2.95
C ASP A 103 0.41 5.57 3.71
N ARG A 104 1.58 6.10 3.28
CA ARG A 104 2.21 7.23 3.96
C ARG A 104 1.36 8.49 3.87
N GLU A 105 0.93 8.82 2.67
CA GLU A 105 0.22 10.08 2.41
C GLU A 105 -1.11 10.13 3.16
N GLN A 106 -1.86 9.03 3.17
CA GLN A 106 -3.10 8.94 3.93
C GLN A 106 -2.87 9.01 5.44
N THR A 107 -1.80 8.39 5.92
CA THR A 107 -1.46 8.42 7.35
C THR A 107 -1.13 9.84 7.81
N GLU A 108 -0.36 10.59 7.00
CA GLU A 108 0.05 11.97 7.31
C GLU A 108 -1.09 12.98 7.14
N LYS A 109 -1.97 12.79 6.15
CA LYS A 109 -3.08 13.72 5.84
C LYS A 109 -4.32 13.56 6.71
N ILE A 110 -4.54 12.39 7.33
CA ILE A 110 -5.74 12.12 8.11
C ILE A 110 -5.47 12.35 9.61
N PRO A 111 -5.94 13.46 10.21
CA PRO A 111 -5.68 13.76 11.62
C PRO A 111 -6.21 12.71 12.60
N THR A 112 -7.23 11.95 12.19
CA THR A 112 -7.85 10.88 12.99
C THR A 112 -7.21 9.51 12.74
N SER A 113 -6.08 9.44 12.04
CA SER A 113 -5.34 8.21 11.82
C SER A 113 -4.94 7.56 13.16
N LEU A 114 -5.16 6.25 13.26
CA LEU A 114 -4.82 5.47 14.46
C LEU A 114 -3.44 4.80 14.35
N ILE A 115 -2.69 5.09 13.29
CA ILE A 115 -1.36 4.52 13.04
C ILE A 115 -0.40 4.87 14.18
N ALA A 116 -0.30 6.15 14.56
CA ALA A 116 0.56 6.58 15.67
C ALA A 116 0.20 5.88 17.00
N ARG A 117 -1.10 5.73 17.27
CA ARG A 117 -1.59 5.03 18.47
C ARG A 117 -1.20 3.55 18.45
N MET A 118 -1.36 2.85 17.33
CA MET A 118 -0.94 1.44 17.20
C MET A 118 0.57 1.30 17.40
N ALA A 119 1.38 2.16 16.78
CA ALA A 119 2.83 2.15 16.93
C ALA A 119 3.25 2.39 18.40
N SER A 120 2.65 3.36 19.11
CA SER A 120 2.94 3.63 20.52
C SER A 120 2.56 2.48 21.45
N GLN A 121 1.68 1.58 21.03
CA GLN A 121 1.28 0.37 21.75
C GLN A 121 2.05 -0.90 21.31
N GLY A 122 3.16 -0.71 20.56
CA GLY A 122 4.09 -1.79 20.20
C GLY A 122 3.71 -2.59 18.95
N VAL A 123 2.67 -2.18 18.21
CA VAL A 123 2.41 -2.74 16.87
C VAL A 123 3.51 -2.27 15.92
N LEU A 124 4.08 -3.18 15.14
CA LEU A 124 5.12 -2.86 14.17
C LEU A 124 4.49 -2.22 12.93
N VAL A 125 4.69 -0.93 12.78
CA VAL A 125 4.11 -0.16 11.67
C VAL A 125 5.18 0.26 10.68
N PHE A 126 4.84 0.13 9.40
CA PHE A 126 5.67 0.50 8.25
C PHE A 126 4.87 1.38 7.29
N MET A 127 5.55 2.29 6.61
CA MET A 127 4.94 3.21 5.67
C MET A 127 5.34 2.84 4.25
N ASP A 128 4.36 2.62 3.38
CA ASP A 128 4.55 2.51 1.95
C ASP A 128 4.50 3.92 1.32
N SER A 129 5.57 4.29 0.66
CA SER A 129 5.70 5.54 -0.11
C SER A 129 6.18 5.30 -1.54
N ASN A 130 6.26 4.04 -1.95
CA ASN A 130 6.76 3.65 -3.26
C ASN A 130 5.67 3.71 -4.33
N HIS A 131 4.42 3.56 -3.90
CA HIS A 131 3.26 3.69 -4.76
C HIS A 131 2.67 5.10 -4.62
N SER A 132 2.10 5.64 -5.72
CA SER A 132 1.31 6.87 -5.65
C SER A 132 0.10 6.73 -4.71
N SER A 133 -0.34 5.49 -4.50
CA SER A 133 -1.38 5.12 -3.55
C SER A 133 -1.25 3.64 -3.20
N ALA A 134 -0.86 3.32 -1.98
CA ALA A 134 -0.88 1.96 -1.45
C ALA A 134 -2.32 1.59 -1.04
N HIS A 135 -3.19 1.38 -2.05
CA HIS A 135 -4.65 1.35 -1.88
C HIS A 135 -5.20 -0.01 -1.40
N ASN A 136 -4.38 -0.88 -0.87
CA ASN A 136 -4.78 -2.21 -0.40
C ASN A 136 -5.59 -2.14 0.91
N LYS A 137 -6.55 -3.05 1.07
CA LYS A 137 -7.30 -3.33 2.29
C LYS A 137 -7.23 -4.83 2.50
N VAL A 138 -6.13 -5.28 3.06
CA VAL A 138 -5.79 -6.69 3.19
C VAL A 138 -5.35 -6.98 4.62
N MET A 139 -5.78 -8.12 5.14
CA MET A 139 -5.28 -8.66 6.39
C MET A 139 -5.10 -10.17 6.25
N LEU A 140 -3.93 -10.65 6.64
CA LEU A 140 -3.57 -12.06 6.70
C LEU A 140 -3.42 -12.45 8.17
N ILE A 141 -4.08 -13.51 8.58
CA ILE A 141 -4.00 -14.02 9.94
C ILE A 141 -3.49 -15.44 9.89
N ASP A 142 -2.46 -15.73 10.66
CA ASP A 142 -1.84 -17.06 10.83
C ASP A 142 -1.51 -17.74 9.49
N ALA A 143 -0.93 -16.98 8.54
CA ALA A 143 -0.48 -17.50 7.26
C ALA A 143 0.48 -18.69 7.48
N GLY A 144 0.38 -19.70 6.61
CA GLY A 144 1.12 -20.97 6.76
C GLY A 144 0.45 -21.98 7.68
N SER A 145 -0.69 -21.66 8.31
CA SER A 145 -1.47 -22.61 9.11
C SER A 145 -2.68 -23.16 8.32
N ALA A 146 -3.23 -24.28 8.80
CA ALA A 146 -4.47 -24.86 8.24
C ALA A 146 -5.68 -23.92 8.45
N GLN A 147 -5.60 -22.97 9.38
CA GLN A 147 -6.65 -22.00 9.69
C GLN A 147 -6.32 -20.60 9.14
N ALA A 148 -5.34 -20.51 8.23
CA ALA A 148 -4.94 -19.26 7.61
C ALA A 148 -6.16 -18.49 7.09
N THR A 149 -6.22 -17.20 7.43
CA THR A 149 -7.36 -16.35 7.10
C THR A 149 -6.91 -15.16 6.27
N LEU A 150 -7.61 -14.90 5.17
CA LEU A 150 -7.50 -13.69 4.37
C LEU A 150 -8.75 -12.84 4.57
N ILE A 151 -8.55 -11.56 4.84
CA ILE A 151 -9.60 -10.54 4.85
C ILE A 151 -9.27 -9.52 3.78
N THR A 152 -10.22 -9.25 2.89
CA THR A 152 -10.07 -8.24 1.83
C THR A 152 -11.43 -7.72 1.38
N GLY A 153 -11.44 -6.68 0.53
CA GLY A 153 -12.63 -6.06 -0.02
C GLY A 153 -12.42 -4.58 -0.32
N SER A 154 -13.51 -3.84 -0.50
CA SER A 154 -13.45 -2.39 -0.68
C SER A 154 -13.31 -1.63 0.64
N PHE A 155 -13.64 -2.27 1.77
CA PHE A 155 -13.71 -1.69 3.11
C PHE A 155 -12.35 -1.17 3.60
N ASN A 156 -12.13 0.14 3.56
CA ASN A 156 -11.02 0.74 4.32
C ASN A 156 -11.24 0.51 5.81
N PHE A 157 -10.18 0.31 6.56
CA PHE A 157 -10.28 0.13 8.03
C PHE A 157 -10.62 1.46 8.71
N THR A 158 -11.77 2.05 8.34
CA THR A 158 -12.17 3.40 8.76
C THR A 158 -13.58 3.44 9.33
N HIS A 159 -13.83 4.46 10.17
CA HIS A 159 -15.17 4.76 10.65
C HIS A 159 -16.15 5.05 9.51
N ALA A 160 -15.70 5.77 8.47
CA ALA A 160 -16.55 6.08 7.32
C ALA A 160 -16.97 4.83 6.54
N ALA A 161 -16.05 3.87 6.34
CA ALA A 161 -16.35 2.60 5.70
C ALA A 161 -17.43 1.79 6.45
N GLN A 162 -17.42 1.85 7.81
CA GLN A 162 -18.42 1.15 8.62
C GLN A 162 -19.79 1.82 8.59
N HIS A 163 -19.85 3.17 8.60
CA HIS A 163 -21.08 3.87 8.95
C HIS A 163 -21.66 4.75 7.83
N LYS A 164 -20.87 5.04 6.79
CA LYS A 164 -21.26 6.03 5.77
C LYS A 164 -21.19 5.51 4.33
N ASN A 165 -20.23 4.63 4.06
CA ASN A 165 -19.97 4.14 2.70
C ASN A 165 -20.70 2.82 2.44
N ALA A 166 -21.01 2.57 1.17
CA ALA A 166 -21.37 1.24 0.70
C ALA A 166 -20.07 0.45 0.41
N GLU A 167 -19.75 -0.53 1.27
CA GLU A 167 -18.53 -1.31 1.17
C GLU A 167 -18.83 -2.81 1.31
N ASN A 168 -17.85 -3.63 0.94
CA ASN A 168 -17.87 -5.07 1.18
C ASN A 168 -16.57 -5.52 1.88
N VAL A 169 -16.71 -6.59 2.67
CA VAL A 169 -15.61 -7.34 3.28
C VAL A 169 -15.81 -8.81 3.03
N LEU A 170 -14.77 -9.49 2.59
CA LEU A 170 -14.70 -10.95 2.51
C LEU A 170 -13.72 -11.44 3.57
N VAL A 171 -14.13 -12.46 4.33
CA VAL A 171 -13.27 -13.21 5.26
C VAL A 171 -13.22 -14.65 4.75
N MET A 172 -12.08 -15.06 4.26
CA MET A 172 -11.83 -16.39 3.66
C MET A 172 -10.90 -17.17 4.57
N ARG A 173 -11.29 -18.39 4.94
CA ARG A 173 -10.54 -19.25 5.86
C ARG A 173 -10.25 -20.61 5.23
N GLY A 174 -9.06 -21.16 5.46
CA GLY A 174 -8.69 -22.50 5.04
C GLY A 174 -8.37 -22.64 3.56
N ASN A 175 -8.06 -21.54 2.85
CA ASN A 175 -7.51 -21.57 1.49
C ASN A 175 -6.06 -21.10 1.53
N SER A 176 -5.13 -22.01 1.85
CA SER A 176 -3.72 -21.70 1.99
C SER A 176 -3.12 -21.15 0.69
N ALA A 177 -3.44 -21.75 -0.46
CA ALA A 177 -2.91 -21.30 -1.75
C ALA A 177 -3.26 -19.84 -2.06
N LEU A 178 -4.48 -19.40 -1.72
CA LEU A 178 -4.88 -18.01 -1.86
C LEU A 178 -4.14 -17.11 -0.85
N VAL A 179 -4.04 -17.55 0.41
CA VAL A 179 -3.32 -16.80 1.45
C VAL A 179 -1.86 -16.63 1.08
N ASP A 180 -1.21 -17.64 0.51
CA ASP A 180 0.20 -17.60 0.10
C ASP A 180 0.44 -16.55 -0.99
N LEU A 181 -0.46 -16.41 -1.98
CA LEU A 181 -0.35 -15.35 -3.00
C LEU A 181 -0.46 -13.94 -2.39
N TYR A 182 -1.36 -13.77 -1.42
CA TYR A 182 -1.47 -12.49 -0.72
C TYR A 182 -0.28 -12.23 0.21
N LEU A 183 0.30 -13.28 0.79
CA LEU A 183 1.52 -13.18 1.58
C LEU A 183 2.72 -12.75 0.73
N GLU A 184 2.88 -13.34 -0.47
CA GLU A 184 3.90 -12.90 -1.42
C GLU A 184 3.75 -11.40 -1.74
N ASN A 185 2.55 -10.95 -2.06
CA ASN A 185 2.27 -9.53 -2.31
C ASN A 185 2.57 -8.66 -1.07
N TRP A 186 2.18 -9.11 0.13
CA TRP A 186 2.48 -8.39 1.36
C TRP A 186 4.00 -8.26 1.58
N LEU A 187 4.76 -9.32 1.33
CA LEU A 187 6.22 -9.34 1.45
C LEU A 187 6.87 -8.41 0.42
N ASP A 188 6.34 -8.31 -0.80
CA ASP A 188 6.83 -7.38 -1.81
C ASP A 188 6.68 -5.93 -1.36
N HIS A 189 5.55 -5.55 -0.78
CA HIS A 189 5.36 -4.23 -0.19
C HIS A 189 6.26 -4.01 1.02
N PHE A 190 6.44 -5.03 1.86
CA PHE A 190 7.29 -4.94 3.05
C PHE A 190 8.76 -4.66 2.72
N ARG A 191 9.29 -5.18 1.61
CA ARG A 191 10.69 -4.98 1.19
C ARG A 191 11.03 -3.50 0.95
N HIS A 192 10.09 -2.68 0.51
CA HIS A 192 10.33 -1.27 0.25
C HIS A 192 9.69 -0.34 1.30
N ALA A 193 8.79 -0.84 2.14
CA ALA A 193 8.19 -0.06 3.21
C ALA A 193 9.23 0.36 4.25
N ARG A 194 9.03 1.51 4.90
CA ARG A 194 9.94 2.08 5.88
C ARG A 194 9.30 2.08 7.27
N PRO A 195 10.04 1.76 8.34
CA PRO A 195 9.50 1.84 9.69
C PRO A 195 8.87 3.20 9.98
N TYR A 196 7.70 3.20 10.58
CA TYR A 196 7.06 4.41 11.12
C TYR A 196 7.90 4.94 12.29
N ARG A 197 8.19 6.26 12.28
CA ARG A 197 9.00 6.95 13.30
C ARG A 197 8.25 8.09 13.94
#